data_f83fb7e75f02d3acf8e96207c4e24c72
#
_entry.id   f83fb7e75f02d3acf8e96207c4e24c72
#
_cell.length_a   1.000
_cell.length_b   1.000
_cell.length_c   1.000
_cell.angle_alpha   90.00
_cell.angle_beta   90.00
_cell.angle_gamma   90.00
#
_symmetry.space_group_name_H-M   'P 1'
#
loop_
_entity.id
_entity.type
_entity.pdbx_description
1 polymer ?
#
loop_
_entity_poly.entity_id
_entity_poly.type
_entity_poly.pdbx_seq_one_letter_code
_entity_poly.pdbx_strand_id
1 'polypeptide(L)'
;MLNRLVTTTENSAPESPAALTVYSTTWCGYCRRLKTQLDEAGIAYAEIDIEEDPKSAEFVGSVNGGNHVVPTVLYADGSTATNPSLAAVKSALGL
;
A
#
# COMPACT_ATOMS: atom_id res chain seq x y z
N MET A 1 -2.98 14.19 -23.82
CA MET A 1 -3.04 14.26 -23.31
C MET A 1 -3.13 14.11 -22.46
N LEU A 2 -2.97 14.10 -22.44
CA LEU A 2 -3.04 14.08 -21.62
C LEU A 2 -3.28 13.86 -20.73
N ASN A 3 -3.30 13.88 -20.64
CA ASN A 3 -3.53 13.81 -19.66
C ASN A 3 -3.68 13.56 -18.77
N ARG A 4 -3.75 13.55 -18.81
CA ARG A 4 -3.86 13.39 -17.89
C ARG A 4 -4.14 13.33 -16.98
N LEU A 5 -4.09 13.51 -17.14
CA LEU A 5 -4.36 13.55 -16.26
C LEU A 5 -4.77 13.03 -15.45
N VAL A 6 -4.83 12.91 -15.74
CA VAL A 6 -5.24 12.58 -15.01
C VAL A 6 -5.49 11.99 -14.19
N THR A 7 -5.42 11.98 -14.31
CA THR A 7 -5.64 11.66 -13.60
C THR A 7 -5.96 11.21 -12.68
N THR A 8 -6.13 11.28 -12.75
CA THR A 8 -6.39 11.12 -11.97
C THR A 8 -6.74 10.45 -11.18
N THR A 9 -6.85 10.27 -11.33
CA THR A 9 -7.08 9.87 -10.72
C THR A 9 -7.13 9.12 -10.01
N GLU A 10 -7.02 8.96 -10.08
CA GLU A 10 -6.92 8.49 -9.54
C GLU A 10 -6.93 7.70 -8.74
N ASN A 11 -6.80 7.50 -8.34
CA ASN A 11 -6.90 6.72 -7.40
C ASN A 11 -7.03 5.30 -7.59
N SER A 12 -7.47 4.84 -8.19
CA SER A 12 -7.66 3.49 -8.52
C SER A 12 -6.37 2.90 -8.94
N ALA A 13 -6.37 1.76 -9.54
CA ALA A 13 -5.16 1.11 -9.94
C ALA A 13 -4.40 2.05 -10.84
N PRO A 14 -3.26 2.49 -10.43
CA PRO A 14 -2.52 3.46 -11.21
C PRO A 14 -1.98 2.80 -12.46
N GLU A 15 -2.01 3.56 -13.51
CA GLU A 15 -1.41 3.16 -14.72
C GLU A 15 0.06 3.10 -14.59
N SER A 16 0.57 4.11 -13.96
CA SER A 16 1.95 4.16 -13.58
C SER A 16 1.99 3.63 -12.19
N PRO A 17 2.41 2.40 -11.99
CA PRO A 17 2.27 1.78 -10.68
C PRO A 17 3.01 2.56 -9.63
N ALA A 18 2.37 2.74 -8.52
CA ALA A 18 3.04 3.22 -7.33
C ALA A 18 4.11 2.21 -6.94
N ALA A 19 5.11 2.67 -6.21
CA ALA A 19 6.19 1.79 -5.74
C ALA A 19 5.64 0.68 -4.86
N LEU A 20 4.52 0.93 -4.19
CA LEU A 20 3.94 -0.07 -3.30
C LEU A 20 2.45 0.15 -3.15
N THR A 21 1.78 -0.89 -2.69
CA THR A 21 0.37 -0.86 -2.30
C THR A 21 0.28 -1.09 -0.81
N VAL A 22 -0.49 -0.25 -0.11
CA VAL A 22 -0.71 -0.37 1.32
C VAL A 22 -2.12 -0.90 1.54
N TYR A 23 -2.22 -2.09 2.10
CA TYR A 23 -3.51 -2.66 2.51
C TYR A 23 -3.79 -2.20 3.92
N SER A 24 -4.95 -1.58 4.13
CA SER A 24 -5.25 -0.89 5.37
C SER A 24 -6.71 -1.07 5.77
N THR A 25 -7.06 -0.51 6.92
CA THR A 25 -8.44 -0.32 7.34
C THR A 25 -8.57 1.09 7.90
N THR A 26 -9.79 1.59 7.98
CA THR A 26 -10.01 2.97 8.42
C THR A 26 -9.71 3.18 9.89
N TRP A 27 -9.73 2.12 10.70
CA TRP A 27 -9.52 2.22 12.15
C TRP A 27 -8.09 1.91 12.58
N CYS A 28 -7.21 1.62 11.66
CA CYS A 28 -5.86 1.13 11.97
C CYS A 28 -4.90 2.29 12.19
N GLY A 29 -4.43 2.44 13.43
CA GLY A 29 -3.48 3.49 13.77
C GLY A 29 -2.12 3.30 13.13
N TYR A 30 -1.65 2.04 13.05
CA TYR A 30 -0.38 1.75 12.40
C TYR A 30 -0.44 2.06 10.91
N CYS A 31 -1.60 1.86 10.28
CA CYS A 31 -1.77 2.18 8.86
C CYS A 31 -1.66 3.68 8.66
N ARG A 32 -2.32 4.46 9.50
CA ARG A 32 -2.24 5.92 9.40
C ARG A 32 -0.82 6.41 9.59
N ARG A 33 -0.12 5.84 10.55
CA ARG A 33 1.26 6.21 10.82
C ARG A 33 2.14 5.94 9.62
N LEU A 34 2.02 4.76 9.03
CA LEU A 34 2.81 4.41 7.86
C LEU A 34 2.52 5.34 6.70
N LYS A 35 1.24 5.61 6.44
CA LYS A 35 0.87 6.49 5.34
C LYS A 35 1.42 7.89 5.54
N THR A 36 1.35 8.41 6.76
CA THR A 36 1.93 9.72 7.07
C THR A 36 3.42 9.73 6.78
N GLN A 37 4.13 8.68 7.19
CA GLN A 37 5.56 8.60 6.96
C GLN A 37 5.89 8.53 5.47
N LEU A 38 5.08 7.79 4.70
CA LEU A 38 5.28 7.70 3.26
C LEU A 38 5.03 9.05 2.59
N ASP A 39 3.96 9.75 3.03
CA ASP A 39 3.66 11.07 2.48
C ASP A 39 4.80 12.03 2.75
N GLU A 40 5.33 12.05 3.97
CA GLU A 40 6.41 12.96 4.33
C GLU A 40 7.69 12.64 3.61
N ALA A 41 7.91 11.38 3.27
CA ALA A 41 9.09 10.95 2.53
C ALA A 41 8.92 11.11 1.02
N GLY A 42 7.74 11.52 0.56
CA GLY A 42 7.51 11.68 -0.86
C GLY A 42 7.40 10.38 -1.62
N ILE A 43 7.03 9.30 -0.93
CA ILE A 43 6.93 7.97 -1.55
C ILE A 43 5.49 7.74 -1.96
N ALA A 44 5.27 7.56 -3.26
CA ALA A 44 3.93 7.29 -3.79
C ALA A 44 3.50 5.88 -3.43
N TYR A 45 2.22 5.71 -3.13
CA TYR A 45 1.66 4.40 -2.83
C TYR A 45 0.19 4.37 -3.22
N ALA A 46 -0.31 3.17 -3.50
CA ALA A 46 -1.73 2.94 -3.65
C ALA A 46 -2.25 2.43 -2.31
N GLU A 47 -3.49 2.76 -1.98
CA GLU A 47 -4.07 2.29 -0.73
C GLU A 47 -5.34 1.51 -1.03
N ILE A 48 -5.49 0.35 -0.38
CA ILE A 48 -6.69 -0.46 -0.52
C ILE A 48 -7.21 -0.78 0.87
N ASP A 49 -8.49 -0.44 1.09
CA ASP A 49 -9.18 -0.79 2.33
C ASP A 49 -9.69 -2.22 2.19
N ILE A 50 -9.12 -3.13 2.98
CA ILE A 50 -9.47 -4.55 2.84
C ILE A 50 -10.88 -4.85 3.34
N GLU A 51 -11.49 -3.94 4.09
CA GLU A 51 -12.87 -4.15 4.51
C GLU A 51 -13.85 -3.87 3.39
N GLU A 52 -13.41 -3.21 2.34
CA GLU A 52 -14.24 -2.91 1.18
C GLU A 52 -13.87 -3.74 -0.04
N ASP A 53 -12.87 -4.61 0.08
CA ASP A 53 -12.41 -5.41 -1.04
C ASP A 53 -12.09 -6.82 -0.56
N PRO A 54 -13.06 -7.74 -0.66
CA PRO A 54 -12.85 -9.10 -0.16
C PRO A 54 -11.66 -9.83 -0.77
N LYS A 55 -11.34 -9.56 -2.04
CA LYS A 55 -10.19 -10.21 -2.66
C LYS A 55 -8.90 -9.74 -2.04
N SER A 56 -8.83 -8.45 -1.70
CA SER A 56 -7.63 -7.93 -1.04
C SER A 56 -7.52 -8.46 0.38
N ALA A 57 -8.66 -8.61 1.08
CA ALA A 57 -8.65 -9.21 2.41
C ALA A 57 -8.12 -10.65 2.33
N GLU A 58 -8.54 -11.38 1.31
CA GLU A 58 -8.09 -12.75 1.12
C GLU A 58 -6.59 -12.79 0.84
N PHE A 59 -6.12 -11.87 0.00
CA PHE A 59 -4.69 -11.78 -0.29
C PHE A 59 -3.89 -11.50 0.99
N VAL A 60 -4.33 -10.53 1.78
CA VAL A 60 -3.65 -10.19 3.03
C VAL A 60 -3.61 -11.41 3.96
N GLY A 61 -4.70 -12.15 4.04
CA GLY A 61 -4.73 -13.37 4.81
C GLY A 61 -3.74 -14.39 4.30
N SER A 62 -3.62 -14.52 2.99
CA SER A 62 -2.75 -15.54 2.40
C SER A 62 -1.27 -15.32 2.72
N VAL A 63 -0.86 -14.07 2.93
CA VAL A 63 0.54 -13.77 3.24
C VAL A 63 0.80 -13.58 4.73
N ASN A 64 -0.23 -13.74 5.56
CA ASN A 64 -0.12 -13.56 7.01
C ASN A 64 -0.69 -14.76 7.77
N GLY A 65 -0.57 -15.96 7.20
CA GLY A 65 -1.00 -17.16 7.90
C GLY A 65 -2.49 -17.24 8.15
N GLY A 66 -3.30 -16.62 7.31
CA GLY A 66 -4.74 -16.62 7.45
C GLY A 66 -5.29 -15.42 8.18
N ASN A 67 -4.44 -14.52 8.66
CA ASN A 67 -4.87 -13.37 9.43
C ASN A 67 -4.90 -12.11 8.57
N HIS A 68 -5.92 -11.29 8.78
CA HIS A 68 -6.07 -10.03 8.06
C HIS A 68 -5.27 -8.93 8.77
N VAL A 69 -3.95 -9.02 8.71
CA VAL A 69 -3.06 -8.08 9.40
C VAL A 69 -2.88 -6.84 8.56
N VAL A 70 -3.06 -5.66 9.15
CA VAL A 70 -2.82 -4.39 8.48
C VAL A 70 -1.93 -3.51 9.36
N PRO A 71 -1.08 -2.69 8.76
CA PRO A 71 -0.86 -2.57 7.31
C PRO A 71 -0.03 -3.74 6.77
N THR A 72 -0.42 -4.22 5.61
CA THR A 72 0.42 -5.14 4.83
C THR A 72 0.75 -4.39 3.55
N VAL A 73 2.01 -4.49 3.12
CA VAL A 73 2.50 -3.77 1.96
C VAL A 73 2.89 -4.76 0.88
N LEU A 74 2.51 -4.45 -0.35
CA LEU A 74 2.90 -5.23 -1.53
C LEU A 74 3.78 -4.35 -2.39
N TYR A 75 4.99 -4.80 -2.66
CA TYR A 75 5.93 -4.06 -3.51
C TYR A 75 5.76 -4.44 -4.97
N ALA A 76 6.31 -3.62 -5.85
CA ALA A 76 6.14 -3.83 -7.29
C ALA A 76 6.72 -5.15 -7.77
N ASP A 77 7.71 -5.70 -7.06
CA ASP A 77 8.32 -6.98 -7.44
C ASP A 77 7.53 -8.19 -6.92
N GLY A 78 6.39 -7.95 -6.26
CA GLY A 78 5.55 -9.03 -5.74
C GLY A 78 5.84 -9.43 -4.31
N SER A 79 6.89 -8.89 -3.70
CA SER A 79 7.18 -9.21 -2.31
C SER A 79 6.27 -8.42 -1.38
N THR A 80 6.11 -8.91 -0.15
CA THR A 80 5.24 -8.29 0.82
C THR A 80 5.97 -8.05 2.14
N ALA A 81 5.43 -7.13 2.94
CA ALA A 81 5.93 -6.89 4.29
C ALA A 81 4.75 -6.54 5.18
N THR A 82 4.81 -6.96 6.43
CA THR A 82 3.74 -6.73 7.38
C THR A 82 4.19 -5.67 8.37
N ASN A 83 3.44 -4.57 8.44
CA ASN A 83 3.73 -3.45 9.34
C ASN A 83 5.20 -3.02 9.27
N PRO A 84 5.72 -2.74 8.05
CA PRO A 84 7.14 -2.40 7.92
C PRO A 84 7.42 -1.01 8.46
N SER A 85 8.66 -0.80 8.91
CA SER A 85 9.12 0.54 9.25
C SER A 85 9.37 1.33 7.97
N LEU A 86 9.42 2.66 8.11
CA LEU A 86 9.77 3.49 6.95
C LEU A 86 11.16 3.11 6.41
N ALA A 87 12.11 2.83 7.30
CA ALA A 87 13.44 2.43 6.88
C ALA A 87 13.41 1.14 6.06
N ALA A 88 12.57 0.17 6.47
CA ALA A 88 12.44 -1.08 5.73
C ALA A 88 11.82 -0.84 4.36
N VAL A 89 10.82 0.05 4.28
CA VAL A 89 10.21 0.40 3.00
C VAL A 89 11.22 1.05 2.08
N LYS A 90 11.98 2.01 2.59
CA LYS A 90 12.99 2.68 1.77
C LYS A 90 14.03 1.70 1.27
N SER A 91 14.47 0.78 2.13
CA SER A 91 15.44 -0.22 1.74
C SER A 91 14.90 -1.11 0.62
N ALA A 92 13.64 -1.53 0.75
CA ALA A 92 13.01 -2.37 -0.27
C ALA A 92 12.87 -1.64 -1.60
N LEU A 93 12.72 -0.32 -1.57
CA LEU A 93 12.57 0.49 -2.79
C LEU A 93 13.91 0.97 -3.34
N GLY A 94 15.01 0.67 -2.66
CA GLY A 94 16.34 1.13 -3.11
C GLY A 94 16.60 2.59 -2.83
N LEU A 95 15.95 3.13 -1.83
CA LEU A 95 16.10 4.54 -1.49
C LEU A 95 17.09 4.76 -0.35
#